data_ef1f117725f4c8956d01231b15910b13
#
_entry.id   ef1f117725f4c8956d01231b15910b13
#
_cell.length_a   1.000
_cell.length_b   1.000
_cell.length_c   1.000
_cell.angle_alpha   90.00
_cell.angle_beta   90.00
_cell.angle_gamma   90.00
#
_symmetry.space_group_name_H-M   'P 1'
#
loop_
_entity.id
_entity.type
_entity.pdbx_description
1 polymer ?
#
loop_
_entity_poly.entity_id
_entity_poly.type
_entity_poly.pdbx_seq_one_letter_code
_entity_poly.pdbx_strand_id
1 'polypeptide(L)'
;MTKVCTTVFILLLLLNASAQDTVRYNGSTLVNVDYHNGQLVPAVGVHNIQVFRANREHPEWAGGTNWTYSHQPMLAYWNNQFYLQYLSNPVGEHVPPGQTLLITSKDGYHWSKPSIIFPPYKIPDGTTKTGRTEVAKDLYAVNHQRMGFYVAANKRLLTLAFYGIVLGKGDDPNDGNGIGRIVREIYKDGSLGPIYFIHYNKNWNGKNTSHPFYKSSKDKGFVEACDELLSKPLIVQQWVEEAGTDDPIIPLKKDVKAFSFYHLPDGRVVGLWKNALTSISKDEGKTWIYNPLRAPKFVNSNAKIWGQKTSDGKYATVYNPSEFRWPLAISVSDDGLNYKNLLLVNGEITSMRYGGAYKSYGPQYVRGITEGDGTPPDGNLWVTYSMNKEDIWIASIPVPVTDKVTQNVNEVFNDLPDGKELNQWNYNSGLWTPVAIEKFNGAKALSLQDWDPFDFAKAERVVPSSQKITTEFTVIPQQNNSGCLDIEFTDAKGNAGVRLSFDSTGNLITKAGYRNRNLTKYNAGETYNIKVELNTSNRFYTVTVNGKALSPGLFFQPLASIDRVVFRTGHVRRFPDADTPTDQDYDLPNGGEQDKKAVYYITSFKTSN
;
A
#
# COMPACT_ATOMS: atom_id res chain seq x y z
N MET A 1 35.34 32.53 -38.47
CA MET A 1 34.65 32.50 -37.16
C MET A 1 33.20 31.99 -37.21
N THR A 2 32.46 32.13 -38.29
CA THR A 2 31.03 31.79 -38.38
C THR A 2 30.72 30.28 -38.39
N LYS A 3 31.62 29.42 -38.90
CA LYS A 3 31.38 27.95 -38.96
C LYS A 3 31.55 27.23 -37.60
N VAL A 4 32.37 27.74 -36.70
CA VAL A 4 32.58 27.15 -35.36
C VAL A 4 31.39 27.40 -34.44
N CYS A 5 30.76 28.58 -34.53
CA CYS A 5 29.57 28.90 -33.71
C CYS A 5 28.37 28.06 -34.09
N THR A 6 28.14 27.70 -35.36
CA THR A 6 27.02 26.89 -35.82
C THR A 6 27.14 25.44 -35.34
N THR A 7 28.35 24.88 -35.34
CA THR A 7 28.60 23.51 -34.87
C THR A 7 28.44 23.38 -33.35
N VAL A 8 28.87 24.37 -32.59
CA VAL A 8 28.68 24.40 -31.13
C VAL A 8 27.19 24.56 -30.75
N PHE A 9 26.42 25.36 -31.53
CA PHE A 9 24.98 25.52 -31.29
C PHE A 9 24.18 24.25 -31.61
N ILE A 10 24.55 23.52 -32.67
CA ILE A 10 23.94 22.22 -33.01
C ILE A 10 24.33 21.15 -31.96
N LEU A 11 25.55 21.13 -31.47
CA LEU A 11 25.97 20.22 -30.40
C LEU A 11 25.27 20.50 -29.07
N LEU A 12 25.03 21.78 -28.72
CA LEU A 12 24.26 22.17 -27.53
C LEU A 12 22.77 21.84 -27.66
N LEU A 13 22.18 21.91 -28.84
CA LEU A 13 20.82 21.49 -29.12
C LEU A 13 20.66 19.96 -29.05
N LEU A 14 21.65 19.19 -29.51
CA LEU A 14 21.65 17.73 -29.40
C LEU A 14 21.85 17.26 -27.95
N LEU A 15 22.64 17.98 -27.14
CA LEU A 15 22.80 17.67 -25.71
C LEU A 15 21.53 17.98 -24.89
N ASN A 16 20.75 18.98 -25.29
CA ASN A 16 19.47 19.28 -24.65
C ASN A 16 18.36 18.30 -25.08
N ALA A 17 18.38 17.77 -26.30
CA ALA A 17 17.39 16.77 -26.76
C ALA A 17 17.54 15.42 -26.02
N SER A 18 18.76 14.99 -25.70
CA SER A 18 18.97 13.75 -24.92
C SER A 18 18.65 13.87 -23.44
N ALA A 19 18.53 15.11 -22.88
CA ALA A 19 18.14 15.34 -21.50
C ALA A 19 16.60 15.30 -21.27
N GLN A 20 15.80 15.34 -22.33
CA GLN A 20 14.33 15.37 -22.24
C GLN A 20 13.70 13.99 -22.07
N ASP A 21 14.36 12.93 -22.44
CA ASP A 21 13.78 11.57 -22.48
C ASP A 21 14.13 10.71 -21.26
N THR A 22 14.33 11.31 -20.09
CA THR A 22 14.69 10.57 -18.87
C THR A 22 13.72 10.91 -17.75
N VAL A 23 13.14 9.89 -17.11
CA VAL A 23 12.37 10.04 -15.88
C VAL A 23 13.28 10.61 -14.79
N ARG A 24 12.81 11.62 -14.04
CA ARG A 24 13.58 12.27 -12.97
C ARG A 24 12.68 12.82 -11.86
N TYR A 25 13.23 12.95 -10.67
CA TYR A 25 12.61 13.70 -9.60
C TYR A 25 13.22 15.10 -9.49
N ASN A 26 12.39 16.12 -9.65
CA ASN A 26 12.80 17.53 -9.63
C ASN A 26 12.41 18.25 -8.33
N GLY A 27 11.75 17.55 -7.39
CA GLY A 27 11.39 18.09 -6.09
C GLY A 27 12.60 18.26 -5.18
N SER A 28 12.42 19.03 -4.10
CA SER A 28 13.41 19.23 -3.03
C SER A 28 13.14 18.38 -1.78
N THR A 29 11.96 17.78 -1.68
CA THR A 29 11.57 16.96 -0.52
C THR A 29 12.29 15.63 -0.55
N LEU A 30 12.94 15.29 0.56
CA LEU A 30 13.54 13.97 0.81
C LEU A 30 12.96 13.39 2.09
N VAL A 31 12.95 12.07 2.19
CA VAL A 31 12.57 11.36 3.41
C VAL A 31 13.68 11.50 4.44
N ASN A 32 13.29 11.69 5.70
CA ASN A 32 14.18 11.55 6.85
C ASN A 32 13.69 10.37 7.69
N VAL A 33 14.40 9.26 7.62
CA VAL A 33 14.00 7.98 8.25
C VAL A 33 14.06 7.99 9.78
N ASP A 34 14.75 8.96 10.38
CA ASP A 34 14.84 9.11 11.85
C ASP A 34 13.56 9.70 12.47
N TYR A 35 12.60 10.09 11.66
CA TYR A 35 11.39 10.76 12.11
C TYR A 35 10.13 10.04 11.65
N HIS A 36 9.10 10.12 12.47
CA HIS A 36 7.78 9.60 12.15
C HIS A 36 7.30 10.06 10.77
N ASN A 37 6.69 9.17 9.99
CA ASN A 37 6.24 9.39 8.62
C ASN A 37 7.34 9.88 7.65
N GLY A 38 8.63 9.71 8.00
CA GLY A 38 9.75 10.21 7.20
C GLY A 38 9.75 11.73 7.02
N GLN A 39 9.06 12.49 7.89
CA GLN A 39 8.80 13.94 7.78
C GLN A 39 8.10 14.35 6.47
N LEU A 40 7.41 13.46 5.80
CA LEU A 40 6.62 13.78 4.62
C LEU A 40 5.28 14.43 5.00
N VAL A 41 4.88 15.41 4.20
CA VAL A 41 3.53 15.96 4.22
C VAL A 41 2.58 14.93 3.62
N PRO A 42 1.41 14.63 4.22
CA PRO A 42 0.48 13.66 3.66
C PRO A 42 -0.20 14.17 2.39
N ALA A 43 -0.46 13.29 1.46
CA ALA A 43 -1.49 13.52 0.47
C ALA A 43 -2.85 13.55 1.18
N VAL A 44 -3.69 14.55 0.86
CA VAL A 44 -4.96 14.77 1.54
C VAL A 44 -6.00 13.73 1.14
N GLY A 45 -6.68 13.15 2.12
CA GLY A 45 -7.79 12.23 1.92
C GLY A 45 -7.38 10.80 1.55
N VAL A 46 -6.16 10.39 1.84
CA VAL A 46 -5.71 9.01 1.62
C VAL A 46 -6.32 8.09 2.66
N HIS A 47 -7.00 7.05 2.19
CA HIS A 47 -7.56 6.00 3.05
C HIS A 47 -6.72 4.73 2.92
N ASN A 48 -5.97 4.36 3.97
CA ASN A 48 -5.27 3.10 4.08
C ASN A 48 -6.13 2.09 4.82
N ILE A 49 -6.44 0.96 4.19
CA ILE A 49 -7.39 -0.04 4.67
C ILE A 49 -6.73 -1.41 4.65
N GLN A 50 -6.70 -2.08 5.80
CA GLN A 50 -6.26 -3.47 5.88
C GLN A 50 -7.36 -4.38 5.34
N VAL A 51 -7.01 -5.23 4.37
CA VAL A 51 -7.96 -6.12 3.70
C VAL A 51 -7.72 -7.59 4.01
N PHE A 52 -6.54 -7.88 4.57
CA PHE A 52 -6.19 -9.20 5.11
C PHE A 52 -5.22 -9.02 6.28
N ARG A 53 -5.49 -9.73 7.39
CA ARG A 53 -4.64 -9.81 8.57
C ARG A 53 -4.31 -11.28 8.82
N ALA A 54 -3.02 -11.62 8.74
CA ALA A 54 -2.55 -12.97 9.03
C ALA A 54 -2.81 -13.34 10.48
N ASN A 55 -3.21 -14.58 10.74
CA ASN A 55 -3.40 -15.09 12.09
C ASN A 55 -3.12 -16.59 12.13
N ARG A 56 -2.13 -17.01 12.92
CA ARG A 56 -1.73 -18.39 13.06
C ARG A 56 -2.59 -19.14 14.08
N GLU A 57 -2.92 -18.47 15.17
CA GLU A 57 -3.63 -19.02 16.31
C GLU A 57 -5.15 -19.17 16.01
N HIS A 58 -5.68 -18.24 15.23
CA HIS A 58 -7.09 -18.17 14.86
C HIS A 58 -7.26 -18.11 13.34
N PRO A 59 -7.08 -19.25 12.64
CA PRO A 59 -7.18 -19.30 11.17
C PRO A 59 -8.55 -18.85 10.65
N GLU A 60 -9.61 -19.04 11.41
CA GLU A 60 -10.97 -18.61 11.06
C GLU A 60 -11.11 -17.10 10.86
N TRP A 61 -10.22 -16.31 11.47
CA TRP A 61 -10.13 -14.85 11.27
C TRP A 61 -9.26 -14.47 10.07
N ALA A 62 -8.46 -15.42 9.57
CA ALA A 62 -7.56 -15.26 8.43
C ALA A 62 -8.00 -16.10 7.20
N GLY A 63 -9.32 -16.26 6.99
CA GLY A 63 -9.87 -16.97 5.84
C GLY A 63 -9.66 -18.49 5.85
N GLY A 64 -9.39 -19.09 7.01
CA GLY A 64 -9.22 -20.52 7.18
C GLY A 64 -7.79 -21.01 7.01
N THR A 65 -6.80 -20.11 6.89
CA THR A 65 -5.38 -20.47 6.84
C THR A 65 -4.63 -19.95 8.06
N ASN A 66 -3.71 -20.77 8.60
CA ASN A 66 -2.79 -20.37 9.66
C ASN A 66 -1.43 -19.87 9.12
N TRP A 67 -1.39 -19.46 7.85
CA TRP A 67 -0.19 -19.00 7.19
C TRP A 67 0.07 -17.53 7.46
N THR A 68 1.32 -17.20 7.72
CA THR A 68 1.71 -15.87 8.22
C THR A 68 2.58 -15.06 7.26
N TYR A 69 2.90 -15.61 6.10
CA TYR A 69 3.56 -14.88 5.03
C TYR A 69 2.56 -14.57 3.93
N SER A 70 2.26 -13.29 3.70
CA SER A 70 1.39 -12.82 2.61
C SER A 70 2.01 -11.64 1.91
N HIS A 71 2.17 -11.74 0.58
CA HIS A 71 3.00 -10.78 -0.15
C HIS A 71 2.60 -10.66 -1.63
N GLN A 72 3.21 -9.69 -2.30
CA GLN A 72 3.09 -9.42 -3.73
C GLN A 72 1.63 -9.27 -4.20
N PRO A 73 0.83 -8.40 -3.55
CA PRO A 73 -0.55 -8.21 -3.97
C PRO A 73 -0.63 -7.58 -5.36
N MET A 74 -1.69 -7.93 -6.09
CA MET A 74 -2.05 -7.40 -7.41
C MET A 74 -3.50 -6.98 -7.42
N LEU A 75 -3.83 -5.93 -8.18
CA LEU A 75 -5.13 -5.29 -8.18
C LEU A 75 -5.67 -5.16 -9.61
N ALA A 76 -6.97 -5.41 -9.79
CA ALA A 76 -7.73 -5.11 -11.00
C ALA A 76 -9.11 -4.59 -10.64
N TYR A 77 -9.74 -3.86 -11.57
CA TYR A 77 -11.14 -3.45 -11.48
C TYR A 77 -11.89 -3.95 -12.70
N TRP A 78 -12.79 -4.89 -12.53
CA TRP A 78 -13.51 -5.50 -13.64
C TRP A 78 -14.96 -5.79 -13.25
N ASN A 79 -15.89 -5.63 -14.18
CA ASN A 79 -17.31 -5.89 -13.97
C ASN A 79 -17.86 -5.18 -12.70
N ASN A 80 -17.48 -3.90 -12.53
CA ASN A 80 -17.84 -3.04 -11.38
C ASN A 80 -17.41 -3.61 -10.01
N GLN A 81 -16.28 -4.28 -9.96
CA GLN A 81 -15.76 -4.89 -8.75
C GLN A 81 -14.23 -4.86 -8.75
N PHE A 82 -13.64 -4.65 -7.57
CA PHE A 82 -12.22 -4.84 -7.32
C PHE A 82 -11.90 -6.31 -7.13
N TYR A 83 -10.77 -6.73 -7.68
CA TYR A 83 -10.16 -8.03 -7.50
C TYR A 83 -8.75 -7.83 -6.99
N LEU A 84 -8.42 -8.45 -5.87
CA LEU A 84 -7.09 -8.39 -5.27
C LEU A 84 -6.62 -9.81 -4.99
N GLN A 85 -5.50 -10.21 -5.58
CA GLN A 85 -4.86 -11.49 -5.28
C GLN A 85 -3.48 -11.28 -4.67
N TYR A 86 -3.04 -12.25 -3.87
CA TYR A 86 -1.73 -12.23 -3.23
C TYR A 86 -1.21 -13.64 -2.96
N LEU A 87 0.12 -13.77 -2.97
CA LEU A 87 0.82 -14.99 -2.56
C LEU A 87 0.69 -15.19 -1.05
N SER A 88 0.48 -16.45 -0.63
CA SER A 88 0.57 -16.83 0.78
C SER A 88 1.41 -18.11 0.94
N ASN A 89 2.28 -18.12 1.96
CA ASN A 89 3.12 -19.24 2.37
C ASN A 89 3.00 -19.44 3.90
N PRO A 90 3.38 -20.61 4.45
CA PRO A 90 3.20 -20.87 5.89
C PRO A 90 3.87 -19.86 6.82
N VAL A 91 5.16 -19.54 6.60
CA VAL A 91 5.95 -18.69 7.53
C VAL A 91 6.91 -17.72 6.84
N GLY A 92 7.38 -17.98 5.63
CA GLY A 92 8.42 -17.19 4.98
C GLY A 92 8.36 -17.27 3.47
N GLU A 93 9.19 -16.45 2.79
CA GLU A 93 9.07 -16.21 1.35
C GLU A 93 9.25 -17.47 0.50
N HIS A 94 10.17 -18.32 0.83
CA HIS A 94 10.52 -19.50 0.03
C HIS A 94 10.12 -20.82 0.73
N VAL A 95 9.16 -20.76 1.67
CA VAL A 95 8.73 -21.93 2.44
C VAL A 95 7.51 -22.58 1.77
N PRO A 96 7.64 -23.83 1.27
CA PRO A 96 6.50 -24.54 0.73
C PRO A 96 5.54 -25.03 1.83
N PRO A 97 4.26 -25.28 1.51
CA PRO A 97 3.62 -25.06 0.21
C PRO A 97 3.26 -23.58 -0.02
N GLY A 98 3.18 -23.16 -1.29
CA GLY A 98 2.64 -21.86 -1.66
C GLY A 98 1.20 -21.98 -2.16
N GLN A 99 0.43 -20.90 -2.04
CA GLN A 99 -0.90 -20.72 -2.65
C GLN A 99 -1.12 -19.27 -3.05
N THR A 100 -2.12 -19.04 -3.89
CA THR A 100 -2.59 -17.68 -4.20
C THR A 100 -4.00 -17.51 -3.68
N LEU A 101 -4.24 -16.45 -2.95
CA LEU A 101 -5.53 -16.06 -2.39
C LEU A 101 -6.13 -14.90 -3.19
N LEU A 102 -7.47 -14.86 -3.25
CA LEU A 102 -8.28 -13.83 -3.89
C LEU A 102 -9.26 -13.25 -2.89
N ILE A 103 -9.36 -11.93 -2.85
CA ILE A 103 -10.44 -11.18 -2.20
C ILE A 103 -11.05 -10.20 -3.18
N THR A 104 -12.30 -9.83 -2.97
CA THR A 104 -13.04 -8.93 -3.86
C THR A 104 -13.80 -7.88 -3.08
N SER A 105 -14.05 -6.72 -3.71
CA SER A 105 -14.84 -5.62 -3.13
C SER A 105 -15.60 -4.87 -4.21
N LYS A 106 -16.79 -4.36 -3.89
CA LYS A 106 -17.57 -3.49 -4.78
C LYS A 106 -17.19 -2.01 -4.65
N ASP A 107 -16.70 -1.62 -3.50
CA ASP A 107 -16.45 -0.22 -3.13
C ASP A 107 -15.01 0.10 -2.74
N GLY A 108 -14.16 -0.94 -2.58
CA GLY A 108 -12.78 -0.81 -2.12
C GLY A 108 -12.63 -0.70 -0.59
N TYR A 109 -13.73 -0.64 0.17
CA TYR A 109 -13.75 -0.51 1.63
C TYR A 109 -14.20 -1.80 2.32
N HIS A 110 -15.15 -2.52 1.75
CA HIS A 110 -15.68 -3.77 2.27
C HIS A 110 -15.23 -4.95 1.42
N TRP A 111 -14.39 -5.81 1.98
CA TRP A 111 -13.75 -6.91 1.26
C TRP A 111 -14.31 -8.27 1.68
N SER A 112 -14.36 -9.18 0.71
CA SER A 112 -14.75 -10.58 0.96
C SER A 112 -13.70 -11.28 1.84
N LYS A 113 -14.10 -12.39 2.45
CA LYS A 113 -13.11 -13.32 3.01
C LYS A 113 -12.22 -13.87 1.90
N PRO A 114 -10.93 -14.20 2.21
CA PRO A 114 -10.03 -14.82 1.25
C PRO A 114 -10.56 -16.15 0.73
N SER A 115 -10.38 -16.40 -0.56
CA SER A 115 -10.63 -17.68 -1.22
C SER A 115 -9.38 -18.14 -1.97
N ILE A 116 -9.13 -19.45 -2.04
CA ILE A 116 -7.98 -20.00 -2.75
C ILE A 116 -8.25 -19.98 -4.24
N ILE A 117 -7.49 -19.16 -4.99
CA ILE A 117 -7.60 -19.10 -6.45
C ILE A 117 -6.63 -20.06 -7.14
N PHE A 118 -5.43 -20.26 -6.58
CA PHE A 118 -4.50 -21.31 -6.99
C PHE A 118 -4.06 -22.10 -5.75
N PRO A 119 -4.47 -23.37 -5.63
CA PRO A 119 -4.13 -24.23 -4.50
C PRO A 119 -2.66 -24.64 -4.53
N PRO A 120 -2.13 -25.21 -3.43
CA PRO A 120 -0.83 -25.85 -3.42
C PRO A 120 -0.68 -26.85 -4.54
N TYR A 121 0.43 -26.77 -5.28
CA TYR A 121 0.73 -27.67 -6.40
C TYR A 121 1.84 -28.64 -6.02
N LYS A 122 1.54 -29.92 -6.03
CA LYS A 122 2.52 -30.97 -5.71
C LYS A 122 3.51 -31.13 -6.87
N ILE A 123 4.80 -30.99 -6.57
CA ILE A 123 5.88 -31.23 -7.51
C ILE A 123 6.06 -32.76 -7.67
N PRO A 124 6.21 -33.31 -8.88
CA PRO A 124 6.51 -34.72 -9.07
C PRO A 124 7.74 -35.17 -8.27
N ASP A 125 7.62 -36.27 -7.55
CA ASP A 125 8.76 -36.87 -6.83
C ASP A 125 9.85 -37.25 -7.84
N GLY A 126 11.11 -37.07 -7.45
CA GLY A 126 12.25 -37.26 -8.33
C GLY A 126 12.65 -36.02 -9.15
N THR A 127 11.92 -34.90 -9.04
CA THR A 127 12.30 -33.64 -9.69
C THR A 127 13.65 -33.15 -9.17
N THR A 128 14.53 -32.76 -10.08
CA THR A 128 15.86 -32.18 -9.81
C THR A 128 15.94 -30.76 -10.34
N LYS A 129 16.90 -29.99 -9.85
CA LYS A 129 17.26 -28.65 -10.35
C LYS A 129 18.73 -28.58 -10.73
N THR A 130 19.04 -27.83 -11.79
CA THR A 130 20.42 -27.55 -12.18
C THR A 130 21.17 -26.84 -11.04
N GLY A 131 22.34 -27.35 -10.69
CA GLY A 131 23.15 -26.79 -9.59
C GLY A 131 22.75 -27.21 -8.19
N ARG A 132 21.79 -28.14 -8.04
CA ARG A 132 21.36 -28.69 -6.73
C ARG A 132 21.57 -30.20 -6.73
N THR A 133 21.84 -30.74 -5.52
CA THR A 133 21.98 -32.18 -5.29
C THR A 133 20.71 -32.79 -4.70
N GLU A 134 19.87 -31.98 -4.12
CA GLU A 134 18.61 -32.38 -3.52
C GLU A 134 17.60 -32.78 -4.62
N VAL A 135 16.74 -33.71 -4.27
CA VAL A 135 15.67 -34.24 -5.14
C VAL A 135 14.33 -34.06 -4.46
N ALA A 136 13.32 -33.60 -5.20
CA ALA A 136 11.98 -33.42 -4.66
C ALA A 136 11.39 -34.75 -4.15
N LYS A 137 10.89 -34.73 -2.93
CA LYS A 137 10.11 -35.82 -2.32
C LYS A 137 9.01 -35.21 -1.47
N ASP A 138 7.78 -35.49 -1.81
CA ASP A 138 6.58 -34.93 -1.16
C ASP A 138 6.59 -33.40 -1.06
N LEU A 139 7.11 -32.74 -2.09
CA LEU A 139 7.36 -31.31 -2.14
C LEU A 139 6.25 -30.58 -2.90
N TYR A 140 6.00 -29.33 -2.51
CA TYR A 140 5.04 -28.44 -3.15
C TYR A 140 5.73 -27.20 -3.72
N ALA A 141 5.12 -26.62 -4.75
CA ALA A 141 5.58 -25.38 -5.37
C ALA A 141 5.46 -24.19 -4.41
N VAL A 142 6.33 -23.21 -4.61
CA VAL A 142 6.35 -21.92 -3.93
C VAL A 142 6.21 -20.79 -4.94
N ASN A 143 6.16 -19.54 -4.48
CA ASN A 143 6.11 -18.35 -5.33
C ASN A 143 5.00 -18.40 -6.39
N HIS A 144 3.80 -18.74 -5.96
CA HIS A 144 2.63 -18.88 -6.83
C HIS A 144 2.32 -17.63 -7.64
N GLN A 145 2.72 -16.46 -7.18
CA GLN A 145 2.35 -15.18 -7.76
C GLN A 145 3.54 -14.54 -8.49
N ARG A 146 3.33 -14.10 -9.74
CA ARG A 146 4.28 -13.32 -10.54
C ARG A 146 3.60 -12.18 -11.25
N MET A 147 2.41 -12.42 -11.75
CA MET A 147 1.55 -11.44 -12.39
C MET A 147 0.13 -11.69 -11.92
N GLY A 148 -0.67 -10.62 -11.74
CA GLY A 148 -2.00 -10.71 -11.17
C GLY A 148 -3.09 -11.03 -12.17
N PHE A 149 -3.52 -10.01 -12.90
CA PHE A 149 -4.71 -10.05 -13.72
C PHE A 149 -4.42 -9.60 -15.16
N TYR A 150 -5.35 -9.96 -16.05
CA TYR A 150 -5.42 -9.45 -17.41
C TYR A 150 -6.87 -9.44 -17.89
N VAL A 151 -7.38 -8.28 -18.27
CA VAL A 151 -8.69 -8.14 -18.90
C VAL A 151 -8.51 -8.18 -20.42
N ALA A 152 -8.91 -9.28 -21.04
CA ALA A 152 -8.81 -9.47 -22.48
C ALA A 152 -9.83 -8.61 -23.27
N ALA A 153 -9.58 -8.38 -24.55
CA ALA A 153 -10.46 -7.62 -25.44
C ALA A 153 -11.88 -8.22 -25.52
N ASN A 154 -12.01 -9.55 -25.41
CA ASN A 154 -13.29 -10.25 -25.34
C ASN A 154 -13.96 -10.17 -23.95
N LYS A 155 -13.47 -9.29 -23.05
CA LYS A 155 -14.02 -8.98 -21.72
C LYS A 155 -13.91 -10.14 -20.71
N ARG A 156 -13.02 -11.08 -20.91
CA ARG A 156 -12.68 -12.11 -19.93
C ARG A 156 -11.65 -11.59 -18.94
N LEU A 157 -11.78 -11.97 -17.68
CA LEU A 157 -10.77 -11.69 -16.65
C LEU A 157 -9.93 -12.96 -16.45
N LEU A 158 -8.67 -12.89 -16.84
CA LEU A 158 -7.67 -13.90 -16.53
C LEU A 158 -6.94 -13.55 -15.24
N THR A 159 -6.64 -14.56 -14.43
CA THR A 159 -5.75 -14.46 -13.27
C THR A 159 -4.58 -15.41 -13.46
N LEU A 160 -3.41 -15.01 -12.99
CA LEU A 160 -2.13 -15.62 -13.31
C LEU A 160 -1.29 -15.84 -12.06
N ALA A 161 -0.51 -16.92 -12.07
CA ALA A 161 0.48 -17.23 -11.05
C ALA A 161 1.67 -17.99 -11.64
N PHE A 162 2.67 -18.27 -10.81
CA PHE A 162 3.88 -18.99 -11.17
C PHE A 162 4.15 -20.10 -10.16
N TYR A 163 4.60 -21.26 -10.63
CA TYR A 163 5.03 -22.36 -9.79
C TYR A 163 6.56 -22.43 -9.72
N GLY A 164 7.14 -21.92 -8.64
CA GLY A 164 8.56 -22.02 -8.34
C GLY A 164 8.92 -23.29 -7.58
N ILE A 165 10.18 -23.69 -7.61
CA ILE A 165 10.70 -24.88 -6.93
C ILE A 165 11.80 -24.47 -5.96
N VAL A 166 11.69 -24.95 -4.72
CA VAL A 166 12.72 -24.87 -3.68
C VAL A 166 12.98 -26.28 -3.18
N LEU A 167 14.16 -26.85 -3.48
CA LEU A 167 14.51 -28.20 -3.10
C LEU A 167 15.13 -28.29 -1.68
N GLY A 168 15.68 -27.19 -1.16
CA GLY A 168 16.31 -27.17 0.13
C GLY A 168 16.74 -25.77 0.57
N LYS A 169 17.39 -25.69 1.73
CA LYS A 169 17.85 -24.41 2.31
C LYS A 169 18.79 -23.66 1.35
N GLY A 170 18.54 -22.37 1.17
CA GLY A 170 19.34 -21.51 0.29
C GLY A 170 19.07 -21.71 -1.20
N ASP A 171 18.03 -22.47 -1.59
CA ASP A 171 17.59 -22.57 -2.97
C ASP A 171 16.72 -21.36 -3.35
N ASP A 172 16.91 -20.83 -4.57
CA ASP A 172 16.14 -19.69 -5.10
C ASP A 172 15.07 -20.19 -6.07
N PRO A 173 13.77 -20.01 -5.78
CA PRO A 173 12.70 -20.39 -6.70
C PRO A 173 12.63 -19.49 -7.95
N ASN A 174 13.43 -18.42 -7.99
CA ASN A 174 13.45 -17.42 -9.04
C ASN A 174 14.61 -17.60 -10.03
N ASP A 175 15.29 -18.73 -9.99
CA ASP A 175 16.49 -19.05 -10.77
C ASP A 175 16.23 -19.52 -12.21
N GLY A 176 14.97 -19.50 -12.66
CA GLY A 176 14.56 -19.98 -13.99
C GLY A 176 14.25 -21.48 -14.05
N ASN A 177 14.46 -22.24 -12.98
CA ASN A 177 14.21 -23.69 -12.92
C ASN A 177 12.83 -24.04 -12.31
N GLY A 178 11.93 -23.08 -12.15
CA GLY A 178 10.54 -23.34 -11.77
C GLY A 178 9.78 -24.10 -12.85
N ILE A 179 8.56 -24.52 -12.55
CA ILE A 179 7.73 -25.33 -13.45
C ILE A 179 7.21 -24.49 -14.62
N GLY A 180 6.65 -23.33 -14.32
CA GLY A 180 6.09 -22.46 -15.34
C GLY A 180 4.97 -21.56 -14.79
N ARG A 181 4.28 -20.90 -15.73
CA ARG A 181 3.22 -19.95 -15.45
C ARG A 181 1.87 -20.57 -15.72
N ILE A 182 0.94 -20.32 -14.82
CA ILE A 182 -0.42 -20.83 -14.85
C ILE A 182 -1.42 -19.71 -15.00
N VAL A 183 -2.57 -20.05 -15.55
CA VAL A 183 -3.70 -19.16 -15.82
C VAL A 183 -5.02 -19.87 -15.55
N ARG A 184 -6.00 -19.12 -15.09
CA ARG A 184 -7.42 -19.50 -15.12
C ARG A 184 -8.28 -18.26 -15.34
N GLU A 185 -9.53 -18.47 -15.71
CA GLU A 185 -10.52 -17.40 -15.83
C GLU A 185 -11.29 -17.22 -14.51
N ILE A 186 -11.60 -15.96 -14.18
CA ILE A 186 -12.62 -15.60 -13.22
C ILE A 186 -13.85 -15.21 -14.02
N TYR A 187 -14.97 -15.92 -13.83
CA TYR A 187 -16.22 -15.64 -14.51
C TYR A 187 -16.96 -14.44 -13.86
N LYS A 188 -17.92 -13.86 -14.59
CA LYS A 188 -18.68 -12.69 -14.12
C LYS A 188 -19.49 -12.96 -12.84
N ASP A 189 -19.85 -14.21 -12.58
CA ASP A 189 -20.55 -14.63 -11.36
C ASP A 189 -19.60 -14.92 -10.19
N GLY A 190 -18.28 -14.71 -10.39
CA GLY A 190 -17.23 -14.96 -9.40
C GLY A 190 -16.74 -16.42 -9.36
N SER A 191 -17.35 -17.34 -10.11
CA SER A 191 -16.86 -18.71 -10.21
C SER A 191 -15.53 -18.78 -10.98
N LEU A 192 -14.80 -19.89 -10.80
CA LEU A 192 -13.44 -20.05 -11.29
C LEU A 192 -13.37 -21.13 -12.37
N GLY A 193 -12.77 -20.80 -13.52
CA GLY A 193 -12.47 -21.76 -14.59
C GLY A 193 -11.38 -22.78 -14.19
N PRO A 194 -11.13 -23.80 -15.00
CA PRO A 194 -10.02 -24.73 -14.80
C PRO A 194 -8.66 -24.05 -14.83
N ILE A 195 -7.66 -24.65 -14.17
CA ILE A 195 -6.26 -24.19 -14.18
C ILE A 195 -5.54 -24.80 -15.39
N TYR A 196 -4.79 -23.96 -16.11
CA TYR A 196 -3.97 -24.37 -17.23
C TYR A 196 -2.55 -23.79 -17.08
N PHE A 197 -1.54 -24.50 -17.61
CA PHE A 197 -0.27 -23.85 -17.89
C PHE A 197 -0.43 -22.95 -19.12
N ILE A 198 0.05 -21.72 -19.02
CA ILE A 198 0.13 -20.79 -20.15
C ILE A 198 1.55 -20.73 -20.73
N HIS A 199 2.55 -21.05 -19.91
CA HIS A 199 3.96 -21.16 -20.30
C HIS A 199 4.65 -22.21 -19.44
N TYR A 200 5.44 -23.08 -20.07
CA TYR A 200 6.33 -23.99 -19.37
C TYR A 200 7.77 -23.46 -19.40
N ASN A 201 8.45 -23.55 -18.27
CA ASN A 201 9.89 -23.36 -18.23
C ASN A 201 10.60 -24.56 -18.87
N LYS A 202 11.90 -24.40 -19.15
CA LYS A 202 12.76 -25.46 -19.67
C LYS A 202 12.63 -26.74 -18.83
N ASN A 203 12.56 -27.89 -19.48
CA ASN A 203 12.37 -29.24 -18.93
C ASN A 203 10.94 -29.59 -18.50
N TRP A 204 9.97 -28.69 -18.62
CA TRP A 204 8.57 -28.95 -18.29
C TRP A 204 7.68 -28.96 -19.53
N ASN A 205 6.63 -29.78 -19.47
CA ASN A 205 5.62 -29.90 -20.54
C ASN A 205 4.39 -30.67 -20.02
N GLY A 206 3.38 -30.86 -20.86
CA GLY A 206 2.14 -31.54 -20.48
C GLY A 206 2.26 -33.03 -20.09
N LYS A 207 3.44 -33.66 -20.24
CA LYS A 207 3.65 -35.06 -19.83
C LYS A 207 4.13 -35.20 -18.40
N ASN A 208 4.76 -34.13 -17.85
CA ASN A 208 5.30 -34.13 -16.49
C ASN A 208 4.63 -33.10 -15.56
N THR A 209 3.47 -32.59 -15.95
CA THR A 209 2.63 -31.69 -15.14
C THR A 209 1.21 -32.22 -14.99
N SER A 210 0.52 -31.90 -13.89
CA SER A 210 -0.86 -32.34 -13.62
C SER A 210 -1.92 -31.41 -14.22
N HIS A 211 -1.59 -30.14 -14.53
CA HIS A 211 -2.51 -29.26 -15.25
C HIS A 211 -2.21 -29.27 -16.74
N PRO A 212 -3.24 -29.22 -17.62
CA PRO A 212 -3.05 -29.19 -19.06
C PRO A 212 -2.51 -27.83 -19.54
N PHE A 213 -2.00 -27.79 -20.78
CA PHE A 213 -1.63 -26.56 -21.45
C PHE A 213 -2.89 -25.84 -21.98
N TYR A 214 -2.96 -24.52 -21.91
CA TYR A 214 -4.14 -23.71 -22.23
C TYR A 214 -4.72 -23.97 -23.62
N LYS A 215 -3.86 -24.30 -24.60
CA LYS A 215 -4.29 -24.66 -25.97
C LYS A 215 -5.18 -25.91 -26.04
N SER A 216 -5.20 -26.76 -25.02
CA SER A 216 -6.06 -27.93 -24.95
C SER A 216 -7.48 -27.60 -24.46
N SER A 217 -7.75 -26.37 -24.05
CA SER A 217 -9.09 -25.94 -23.65
C SER A 217 -10.07 -26.01 -24.82
N LYS A 218 -11.30 -26.51 -24.56
CA LYS A 218 -12.38 -26.48 -25.53
C LYS A 218 -13.03 -25.11 -25.68
N ASP A 219 -12.81 -24.21 -24.73
CA ASP A 219 -13.28 -22.82 -24.75
C ASP A 219 -12.35 -21.97 -25.63
N LYS A 220 -12.76 -21.76 -26.89
CA LYS A 220 -11.99 -20.97 -27.84
C LYS A 220 -11.74 -19.54 -27.38
N GLY A 221 -12.76 -18.89 -26.75
CA GLY A 221 -12.61 -17.52 -26.28
C GLY A 221 -11.61 -17.41 -25.12
N PHE A 222 -11.47 -18.43 -24.27
CA PHE A 222 -10.41 -18.49 -23.28
C PHE A 222 -9.02 -18.63 -23.93
N VAL A 223 -8.92 -19.51 -24.96
CA VAL A 223 -7.65 -19.69 -25.71
C VAL A 223 -7.24 -18.38 -26.38
N GLU A 224 -8.19 -17.69 -27.03
CA GLU A 224 -7.96 -16.39 -27.67
C GLU A 224 -7.47 -15.34 -26.66
N ALA A 225 -8.08 -15.27 -25.46
CA ALA A 225 -7.65 -14.35 -24.40
C ALA A 225 -6.20 -14.66 -23.93
N CYS A 226 -5.83 -15.93 -23.82
CA CYS A 226 -4.45 -16.32 -23.49
C CYS A 226 -3.47 -15.95 -24.61
N ASP A 227 -3.84 -16.16 -25.88
CA ASP A 227 -3.02 -15.77 -27.03
C ASP A 227 -2.81 -14.27 -27.12
N GLU A 228 -3.88 -13.51 -26.87
CA GLU A 228 -3.82 -12.06 -26.81
C GLU A 228 -2.83 -11.60 -25.71
N LEU A 229 -2.95 -12.13 -24.50
CA LEU A 229 -2.04 -11.85 -23.40
C LEU A 229 -0.59 -12.10 -23.79
N LEU A 230 -0.28 -13.27 -24.35
CA LEU A 230 1.08 -13.63 -24.77
C LEU A 230 1.63 -12.73 -25.89
N SER A 231 0.76 -12.09 -26.67
CA SER A 231 1.13 -11.13 -27.71
C SER A 231 1.47 -9.73 -27.20
N LYS A 232 1.26 -9.44 -25.89
CA LYS A 232 1.44 -8.12 -25.27
C LYS A 232 2.78 -8.04 -24.51
N PRO A 233 3.88 -7.55 -25.13
CA PRO A 233 5.20 -7.55 -24.50
C PRO A 233 5.24 -6.81 -23.15
N LEU A 234 4.55 -5.67 -23.02
CA LEU A 234 4.49 -4.90 -21.78
C LEU A 234 3.85 -5.68 -20.64
N ILE A 235 2.75 -6.40 -20.91
CA ILE A 235 2.07 -7.20 -19.90
C ILE A 235 2.90 -8.41 -19.51
N VAL A 236 3.47 -9.11 -20.51
CA VAL A 236 4.29 -10.32 -20.26
C VAL A 236 5.55 -9.99 -19.47
N GLN A 237 6.15 -8.81 -19.67
CA GLN A 237 7.32 -8.35 -18.92
C GLN A 237 7.05 -8.22 -17.41
N GLN A 238 5.81 -8.04 -16.97
CA GLN A 238 5.46 -8.06 -15.54
C GLN A 238 5.71 -9.43 -14.90
N TRP A 239 5.77 -10.51 -15.68
CA TRP A 239 6.16 -11.84 -15.20
C TRP A 239 7.62 -11.92 -14.74
N VAL A 240 8.48 -10.98 -15.18
CA VAL A 240 9.89 -10.89 -14.78
C VAL A 240 10.05 -10.16 -13.46
N GLU A 241 9.20 -10.39 -12.52
CA GLU A 241 9.41 -9.74 -11.24
C GLU A 241 10.71 -10.21 -10.59
N GLU A 242 11.04 -11.50 -10.78
CA GLU A 242 12.24 -12.12 -10.21
C GLU A 242 12.75 -13.32 -11.04
N ALA A 243 12.34 -13.46 -12.27
CA ALA A 243 12.71 -14.60 -13.10
C ALA A 243 14.21 -14.62 -13.42
N GLY A 244 14.72 -15.82 -13.61
CA GLY A 244 16.04 -16.04 -14.19
C GLY A 244 16.13 -15.51 -15.62
N THR A 245 17.34 -15.38 -16.11
CA THR A 245 17.70 -14.72 -17.37
C THR A 245 17.30 -15.47 -18.63
N ASP A 246 16.81 -16.72 -18.53
CA ASP A 246 16.69 -17.63 -19.66
C ASP A 246 15.25 -17.78 -20.16
N ASP A 247 14.33 -16.92 -19.76
CA ASP A 247 12.96 -16.95 -20.25
C ASP A 247 12.88 -16.33 -21.66
N PRO A 248 12.60 -17.14 -22.71
CA PRO A 248 12.61 -16.65 -24.10
C PRO A 248 11.49 -15.65 -24.40
N ILE A 249 10.46 -15.57 -23.55
CA ILE A 249 9.38 -14.59 -23.69
C ILE A 249 9.86 -13.21 -23.27
N ILE A 250 10.91 -13.13 -22.45
CA ILE A 250 11.29 -11.91 -21.76
C ILE A 250 12.78 -11.63 -21.94
N PRO A 251 13.14 -10.76 -22.88
CA PRO A 251 14.55 -10.50 -23.22
C PRO A 251 15.22 -9.54 -22.22
N LEU A 252 14.78 -9.49 -20.95
CA LEU A 252 15.37 -8.57 -19.97
C LEU A 252 16.53 -9.20 -19.21
N LYS A 253 17.53 -8.38 -18.90
CA LYS A 253 18.70 -8.79 -18.12
C LYS A 253 18.30 -9.06 -16.65
N LYS A 254 19.06 -9.93 -15.99
CA LYS A 254 18.88 -10.38 -14.59
C LYS A 254 18.66 -9.25 -13.56
N ASP A 255 19.23 -8.07 -13.81
CA ASP A 255 19.21 -6.97 -12.84
C ASP A 255 17.96 -6.08 -12.91
N VAL A 256 17.08 -6.31 -13.90
CA VAL A 256 15.90 -5.50 -14.14
C VAL A 256 14.67 -6.28 -13.73
N LYS A 257 14.10 -5.94 -12.56
CA LYS A 257 13.03 -6.71 -11.91
C LYS A 257 11.81 -5.86 -11.57
N ALA A 258 10.65 -6.51 -11.45
CA ALA A 258 9.40 -5.92 -10.95
C ALA A 258 8.88 -4.77 -11.80
N PHE A 259 8.69 -5.03 -13.06
CA PHE A 259 8.25 -4.07 -14.07
C PHE A 259 6.87 -3.46 -13.77
N SER A 260 6.74 -2.16 -14.01
CA SER A 260 5.47 -1.43 -14.23
C SER A 260 5.65 -0.43 -15.35
N PHE A 261 4.56 0.03 -15.95
CA PHE A 261 4.62 0.93 -17.10
C PHE A 261 3.40 1.84 -17.19
N TYR A 262 3.52 2.90 -17.98
CA TYR A 262 2.42 3.74 -18.43
C TYR A 262 2.77 4.36 -19.79
N HIS A 263 1.72 4.72 -20.56
CA HIS A 263 1.87 5.39 -21.84
C HIS A 263 1.89 6.91 -21.70
N LEU A 264 2.76 7.57 -22.44
CA LEU A 264 2.76 9.01 -22.63
C LEU A 264 1.78 9.40 -23.75
N PRO A 265 1.35 10.69 -23.85
CA PRO A 265 0.39 11.14 -24.86
C PRO A 265 0.88 10.97 -26.31
N ASP A 266 2.18 10.91 -26.51
CA ASP A 266 2.82 10.70 -27.83
C ASP A 266 3.03 9.23 -28.21
N GLY A 267 2.50 8.30 -27.41
CA GLY A 267 2.57 6.86 -27.63
C GLY A 267 3.86 6.20 -27.11
N ARG A 268 4.79 6.95 -26.54
CA ARG A 268 5.95 6.36 -25.85
C ARG A 268 5.51 5.67 -24.56
N VAL A 269 6.25 4.63 -24.19
CA VAL A 269 6.03 3.88 -22.94
C VAL A 269 7.17 4.18 -21.99
N VAL A 270 6.83 4.55 -20.76
CA VAL A 270 7.78 4.63 -19.65
C VAL A 270 7.76 3.31 -18.90
N GLY A 271 8.91 2.67 -18.79
CA GLY A 271 9.15 1.48 -17.96
C GLY A 271 9.82 1.86 -16.64
N LEU A 272 9.34 1.26 -15.56
CA LEU A 272 9.83 1.44 -14.21
C LEU A 272 10.16 0.07 -13.60
N TRP A 273 11.29 -0.02 -12.89
CA TRP A 273 11.75 -1.23 -12.20
C TRP A 273 12.26 -0.92 -10.79
N LYS A 274 12.56 -1.97 -10.01
CA LYS A 274 13.23 -1.83 -8.69
C LYS A 274 14.44 -0.89 -8.75
N ASN A 275 14.81 -0.29 -7.63
CA ASN A 275 15.94 0.63 -7.50
C ASN A 275 15.82 1.90 -8.34
N ALA A 276 14.58 2.32 -8.65
CA ALA A 276 14.28 3.46 -9.52
C ALA A 276 14.92 3.37 -10.91
N LEU A 277 15.11 2.16 -11.44
CA LEU A 277 15.53 1.98 -12.82
C LEU A 277 14.40 2.35 -13.76
N THR A 278 14.70 3.08 -14.83
CA THR A 278 13.73 3.55 -15.81
C THR A 278 14.29 3.44 -17.21
N SER A 279 13.42 3.28 -18.19
CA SER A 279 13.73 3.41 -19.60
C SER A 279 12.48 3.80 -20.39
N ILE A 280 12.65 4.14 -21.66
CA ILE A 280 11.56 4.53 -22.56
C ILE A 280 11.57 3.61 -23.77
N SER A 281 10.36 3.19 -24.19
CA SER A 281 10.13 2.43 -25.41
C SER A 281 9.27 3.22 -26.41
N LYS A 282 9.49 3.00 -27.71
CA LYS A 282 8.69 3.55 -28.83
C LYS A 282 7.90 2.47 -29.58
N ASP A 283 7.99 1.22 -29.14
CA ASP A 283 7.48 0.04 -29.84
C ASP A 283 6.80 -0.98 -28.91
N GLU A 284 6.03 -0.46 -27.92
CA GLU A 284 5.26 -1.27 -26.97
C GLU A 284 6.14 -2.24 -26.14
N GLY A 285 7.33 -1.78 -25.73
CA GLY A 285 8.23 -2.56 -24.89
C GLY A 285 8.97 -3.68 -25.59
N LYS A 286 8.93 -3.74 -26.93
CA LYS A 286 9.74 -4.70 -27.71
C LYS A 286 11.22 -4.35 -27.64
N THR A 287 11.53 -3.05 -27.70
CA THR A 287 12.87 -2.52 -27.46
C THR A 287 12.83 -1.30 -26.52
N TRP A 288 13.96 -1.05 -25.88
CA TRP A 288 14.14 0.10 -24.99
C TRP A 288 15.21 1.03 -25.56
N ILE A 289 14.96 2.34 -25.60
CA ILE A 289 15.83 3.36 -26.19
C ILE A 289 17.23 3.32 -25.55
N TYR A 290 17.29 3.00 -24.27
CA TYR A 290 18.53 2.80 -23.53
C TYR A 290 18.35 1.68 -22.50
N ASN A 291 19.44 1.07 -22.08
CA ASN A 291 19.39 0.12 -20.97
C ASN A 291 18.81 0.84 -19.73
N PRO A 292 17.97 0.18 -18.93
CA PRO A 292 17.41 0.79 -17.75
C PRO A 292 18.47 1.43 -16.86
N LEU A 293 18.30 2.72 -16.60
CA LEU A 293 19.19 3.54 -15.79
C LEU A 293 18.44 4.06 -14.57
N ARG A 294 19.17 4.30 -13.49
CA ARG A 294 18.59 4.90 -12.29
C ARG A 294 18.11 6.32 -12.60
N ALA A 295 16.83 6.59 -12.33
CA ALA A 295 16.25 7.91 -12.54
C ALA A 295 16.96 8.96 -11.66
N PRO A 296 17.42 10.08 -12.23
CA PRO A 296 18.11 11.12 -11.48
C PRO A 296 17.26 11.64 -10.31
N LYS A 297 17.87 11.72 -9.14
CA LYS A 297 17.27 12.15 -7.87
C LYS A 297 16.08 11.34 -7.37
N PHE A 298 15.67 10.26 -8.03
CA PHE A 298 14.75 9.30 -7.47
C PHE A 298 15.47 8.44 -6.44
N VAL A 299 15.04 8.51 -5.19
CA VAL A 299 15.46 7.56 -4.15
C VAL A 299 14.36 6.51 -4.06
N ASN A 300 14.71 5.27 -4.23
CA ASN A 300 13.80 4.13 -4.07
C ASN A 300 14.57 2.96 -3.47
N SER A 301 13.94 2.29 -2.51
CA SER A 301 14.45 1.04 -1.96
C SER A 301 14.54 -0.06 -3.03
N ASN A 302 14.99 -1.25 -2.64
CA ASN A 302 14.92 -2.44 -3.49
C ASN A 302 13.50 -3.02 -3.61
N ALA A 303 12.46 -2.30 -3.16
CA ALA A 303 11.05 -2.64 -3.35
C ALA A 303 10.55 -2.19 -4.73
N LYS A 304 9.30 -2.56 -5.04
CA LYS A 304 8.66 -2.18 -6.31
C LYS A 304 8.31 -0.68 -6.32
N ILE A 305 8.31 -0.12 -7.52
CA ILE A 305 7.75 1.19 -7.84
C ILE A 305 6.54 0.96 -8.75
N TRP A 306 5.46 1.67 -8.51
CA TRP A 306 4.28 1.69 -9.37
C TRP A 306 4.17 3.05 -10.06
N GLY A 307 3.91 3.06 -11.35
CA GLY A 307 3.63 4.26 -12.13
C GLY A 307 2.34 4.12 -12.91
N GLN A 308 1.55 5.19 -12.98
CA GLN A 308 0.24 5.17 -13.64
C GLN A 308 -0.18 6.58 -14.06
N LYS A 309 -0.95 6.67 -15.16
CA LYS A 309 -1.70 7.87 -15.51
C LYS A 309 -2.91 8.02 -14.58
N THR A 310 -3.16 9.23 -14.09
CA THR A 310 -4.27 9.57 -13.17
C THR A 310 -5.49 10.10 -13.92
N SER A 311 -6.66 10.11 -13.29
CA SER A 311 -7.92 10.52 -13.90
C SER A 311 -7.97 11.99 -14.34
N ASP A 312 -7.12 12.85 -13.74
CA ASP A 312 -6.94 14.26 -14.14
C ASP A 312 -5.95 14.46 -15.31
N GLY A 313 -5.48 13.34 -15.91
CA GLY A 313 -4.58 13.34 -17.05
C GLY A 313 -3.10 13.50 -16.72
N LYS A 314 -2.74 13.60 -15.45
CA LYS A 314 -1.35 13.61 -14.96
C LYS A 314 -0.81 12.20 -14.77
N TYR A 315 0.35 12.10 -14.14
CA TYR A 315 1.03 10.85 -13.83
C TYR A 315 1.42 10.81 -12.37
N ALA A 316 1.34 9.64 -11.77
CA ALA A 316 1.78 9.41 -10.40
C ALA A 316 2.72 8.21 -10.33
N THR A 317 3.71 8.28 -9.43
CA THR A 317 4.50 7.13 -9.00
C THR A 317 4.33 6.93 -7.50
N VAL A 318 4.09 5.68 -7.08
CA VAL A 318 3.98 5.30 -5.67
C VAL A 318 5.10 4.31 -5.36
N TYR A 319 5.89 4.58 -4.31
CA TYR A 319 7.10 3.83 -4.00
C TYR A 319 7.61 4.11 -2.57
N ASN A 320 8.71 3.44 -2.17
CA ASN A 320 9.38 3.67 -0.90
C ASN A 320 10.62 4.56 -1.12
N PRO A 321 10.56 5.87 -0.84
CA PRO A 321 11.60 6.84 -1.19
C PRO A 321 12.74 6.91 -0.16
N SER A 322 13.22 5.78 0.32
CA SER A 322 14.37 5.65 1.23
C SER A 322 15.16 4.38 0.92
N GLU A 323 16.16 4.08 1.70
CA GLU A 323 16.86 2.80 1.70
C GLU A 323 16.01 1.65 2.26
N PHE A 324 15.07 1.96 3.15
CA PHE A 324 14.10 1.01 3.70
C PHE A 324 12.88 0.86 2.80
N ARG A 325 12.09 -0.18 3.02
CA ARG A 325 10.77 -0.34 2.40
C ARG A 325 9.69 0.47 3.13
N TRP A 326 10.04 1.70 3.51
CA TRP A 326 9.24 2.66 4.28
C TRP A 326 9.77 4.09 4.06
N PRO A 327 8.92 5.14 4.16
CA PRO A 327 7.46 5.09 4.10
C PRO A 327 6.96 4.74 2.69
N LEU A 328 5.64 4.60 2.51
CA LEU A 328 5.02 4.58 1.20
C LEU A 328 4.65 6.02 0.82
N ALA A 329 5.12 6.49 -0.31
CA ALA A 329 4.91 7.86 -0.76
C ALA A 329 4.50 7.93 -2.22
N ILE A 330 3.90 9.06 -2.60
CA ILE A 330 3.49 9.39 -3.97
C ILE A 330 4.21 10.61 -4.48
N SER A 331 4.59 10.60 -5.74
CA SER A 331 5.15 11.73 -6.47
C SER A 331 4.34 11.92 -7.76
N VAL A 332 4.12 13.15 -8.18
CA VAL A 332 3.28 13.49 -9.33
C VAL A 332 4.04 14.19 -10.43
N SER A 333 3.58 14.04 -11.67
CA SER A 333 4.17 14.65 -12.86
C SER A 333 3.08 15.11 -13.83
N ASP A 334 3.28 16.25 -14.46
CA ASP A 334 2.36 16.76 -15.49
C ASP A 334 2.62 16.11 -16.87
N ASP A 335 3.84 15.61 -17.10
CA ASP A 335 4.31 15.08 -18.39
C ASP A 335 4.71 13.59 -18.36
N GLY A 336 4.67 12.95 -17.18
CA GLY A 336 5.10 11.56 -16.97
C GLY A 336 6.62 11.35 -16.94
N LEU A 337 7.42 12.41 -17.03
CA LEU A 337 8.88 12.36 -17.01
C LEU A 337 9.48 13.14 -15.83
N ASN A 338 8.90 14.29 -15.50
CA ASN A 338 9.39 15.21 -14.48
C ASN A 338 8.51 15.15 -13.24
N TYR A 339 8.94 14.40 -12.24
CA TYR A 339 8.21 14.18 -10.99
C TYR A 339 8.57 15.21 -9.93
N LYS A 340 7.58 15.59 -9.13
CA LYS A 340 7.70 16.57 -8.02
C LYS A 340 6.69 16.21 -6.92
N ASN A 341 6.70 16.96 -5.81
CA ASN A 341 5.73 16.84 -4.72
C ASN A 341 5.69 15.43 -4.12
N LEU A 342 6.77 15.05 -3.44
CA LEU A 342 6.81 13.80 -2.70
C LEU A 342 5.93 13.90 -1.45
N LEU A 343 4.82 13.17 -1.43
CA LEU A 343 3.81 13.20 -0.38
C LEU A 343 3.64 11.83 0.26
N LEU A 344 3.28 11.81 1.53
CA LEU A 344 3.03 10.58 2.28
C LEU A 344 1.73 9.91 1.83
N VAL A 345 1.79 8.61 1.60
CA VAL A 345 0.62 7.71 1.43
C VAL A 345 0.40 6.91 2.70
N ASN A 346 1.43 6.21 3.20
CA ASN A 346 1.39 5.49 4.47
C ASN A 346 2.74 5.51 5.16
N GLY A 347 2.77 5.97 6.41
CA GLY A 347 3.95 5.94 7.27
C GLY A 347 3.73 5.16 8.56
N GLU A 348 2.51 4.68 8.80
CA GLU A 348 2.20 3.84 9.94
C GLU A 348 2.61 2.38 9.65
N ILE A 349 3.11 1.68 10.65
CA ILE A 349 3.53 0.29 10.54
C ILE A 349 3.00 -0.49 11.73
N THR A 350 2.25 -1.53 11.43
CA THR A 350 1.92 -2.59 12.40
C THR A 350 3.20 -3.29 12.83
N SER A 351 3.31 -3.72 14.07
CA SER A 351 4.38 -4.61 14.50
C SER A 351 4.34 -5.91 13.68
N MET A 352 5.50 -6.43 13.28
CA MET A 352 5.60 -7.77 12.72
C MET A 352 5.30 -8.77 13.83
N ARG A 353 4.21 -9.51 13.69
CA ARG A 353 3.72 -10.40 14.75
C ARG A 353 4.35 -11.78 14.69
N TYR A 354 4.73 -12.22 13.50
CA TYR A 354 5.28 -13.56 13.24
C TYR A 354 6.61 -13.47 12.54
N GLY A 355 7.61 -14.15 13.07
CA GLY A 355 8.90 -14.33 12.43
C GLY A 355 8.80 -15.10 11.11
N GLY A 356 9.82 -15.02 10.29
CA GLY A 356 9.89 -15.74 9.03
C GLY A 356 10.98 -15.25 8.11
N ALA A 357 11.56 -16.15 7.33
CA ALA A 357 12.63 -15.83 6.38
C ALA A 357 12.19 -14.79 5.36
N TYR A 358 13.05 -13.81 5.14
CA TYR A 358 12.85 -12.68 4.21
C TYR A 358 11.63 -11.79 4.49
N LYS A 359 11.06 -11.84 5.67
CA LYS A 359 10.14 -10.79 6.12
C LYS A 359 10.92 -9.50 6.37
N SER A 360 10.33 -8.38 6.06
CA SER A 360 10.92 -7.05 6.28
C SER A 360 9.82 -6.04 6.58
N TYR A 361 10.14 -5.06 7.42
CA TYR A 361 9.19 -4.03 7.85
C TYR A 361 8.75 -3.11 6.71
N GLY A 362 7.55 -2.60 6.81
CA GLY A 362 7.01 -1.51 6.03
C GLY A 362 5.97 -1.88 4.98
N PRO A 363 5.28 -0.86 4.44
CA PRO A 363 4.33 -0.95 3.34
C PRO A 363 5.07 -1.09 2.01
N GLN A 364 5.16 -2.30 1.48
CA GLN A 364 6.06 -2.64 0.40
C GLN A 364 5.41 -3.39 -0.76
N TYR A 365 6.10 -3.43 -1.90
CA TYR A 365 5.68 -4.12 -3.12
C TYR A 365 4.35 -3.60 -3.66
N VAL A 366 4.26 -2.26 -3.72
CA VAL A 366 3.08 -1.55 -4.19
C VAL A 366 2.73 -1.92 -5.64
N ARG A 367 1.44 -2.12 -5.89
CA ARG A 367 0.83 -2.29 -7.22
C ARG A 367 -0.50 -1.54 -7.30
N GLY A 368 -0.73 -0.88 -8.42
CA GLY A 368 -2.02 -0.32 -8.78
C GLY A 368 -2.75 -1.19 -9.79
N ILE A 369 -3.70 -0.58 -10.51
CA ILE A 369 -4.44 -1.24 -11.59
C ILE A 369 -3.67 -1.01 -12.89
N THR A 370 -3.27 -2.09 -13.55
CA THR A 370 -2.57 -2.04 -14.84
C THR A 370 -3.47 -1.39 -15.91
N GLU A 371 -2.87 -0.62 -16.82
CA GLU A 371 -3.60 -0.07 -17.97
C GLU A 371 -4.31 -1.20 -18.74
N GLY A 372 -5.63 -1.06 -18.90
CA GLY A 372 -6.50 -2.07 -19.50
C GLY A 372 -7.25 -2.96 -18.50
N ASP A 373 -6.81 -3.07 -17.26
CA ASP A 373 -7.45 -3.88 -16.21
C ASP A 373 -8.57 -3.10 -15.44
N GLY A 374 -9.14 -2.09 -16.08
CA GLY A 374 -10.30 -1.33 -15.62
C GLY A 374 -9.96 -0.02 -14.93
N THR A 375 -11.02 0.75 -14.63
CA THR A 375 -10.94 2.05 -13.95
C THR A 375 -12.07 2.17 -12.93
N PRO A 376 -11.77 2.35 -11.64
CA PRO A 376 -12.77 2.60 -10.63
C PRO A 376 -13.55 3.89 -10.90
N PRO A 377 -14.87 3.95 -10.60
CA PRO A 377 -15.73 5.06 -10.98
C PRO A 377 -15.50 6.34 -10.16
N ASP A 378 -14.82 6.24 -9.02
CA ASP A 378 -14.52 7.38 -8.14
C ASP A 378 -13.37 8.26 -8.66
N GLY A 379 -12.64 7.79 -9.68
CA GLY A 379 -11.50 8.50 -10.26
C GLY A 379 -10.24 8.53 -9.36
N ASN A 380 -10.26 7.89 -8.20
CA ASN A 380 -9.12 7.80 -7.31
C ASN A 380 -8.03 6.87 -7.88
N LEU A 381 -6.78 7.13 -7.47
CA LEU A 381 -5.69 6.20 -7.67
C LEU A 381 -5.74 5.14 -6.56
N TRP A 382 -6.02 3.90 -6.93
CA TRP A 382 -6.04 2.76 -6.03
C TRP A 382 -4.75 1.95 -6.14
N VAL A 383 -4.11 1.69 -5.01
CA VAL A 383 -2.91 0.85 -4.92
C VAL A 383 -3.02 -0.13 -3.77
N THR A 384 -2.43 -1.31 -3.94
CA THR A 384 -2.32 -2.33 -2.88
C THR A 384 -0.86 -2.57 -2.55
N TYR A 385 -0.59 -2.99 -1.31
CA TYR A 385 0.75 -3.30 -0.82
C TYR A 385 0.66 -4.31 0.33
N SER A 386 1.77 -4.98 0.63
CA SER A 386 1.87 -5.78 1.85
C SER A 386 2.53 -4.98 2.97
N MET A 387 2.03 -5.13 4.19
CA MET A 387 2.66 -4.62 5.40
C MET A 387 3.47 -5.76 6.03
N ASN A 388 4.78 -5.56 6.19
CA ASN A 388 5.72 -6.51 6.79
C ASN A 388 5.77 -7.90 6.11
N LYS A 389 5.27 -8.03 4.87
CA LYS A 389 5.02 -9.31 4.19
C LYS A 389 4.11 -10.26 4.99
N GLU A 390 3.23 -9.71 5.78
CA GLU A 390 2.34 -10.41 6.68
C GLU A 390 0.88 -10.09 6.37
N ASP A 391 0.55 -8.82 6.30
CA ASP A 391 -0.79 -8.31 6.07
C ASP A 391 -0.91 -7.64 4.69
N ILE A 392 -2.12 -7.64 4.13
CA ILE A 392 -2.41 -6.98 2.86
C ILE A 392 -3.26 -5.74 3.10
N TRP A 393 -2.83 -4.65 2.50
CA TRP A 393 -3.47 -3.34 2.58
C TRP A 393 -3.78 -2.79 1.20
N ILE A 394 -4.74 -1.87 1.14
CA ILE A 394 -5.06 -1.07 -0.03
C ILE A 394 -5.10 0.40 0.36
N ALA A 395 -4.71 1.28 -0.55
CA ALA A 395 -4.87 2.71 -0.39
C ALA A 395 -5.71 3.30 -1.51
N SER A 396 -6.70 4.11 -1.15
CA SER A 396 -7.41 5.04 -2.04
C SER A 396 -6.75 6.40 -1.93
N ILE A 397 -6.27 6.94 -3.02
CA ILE A 397 -5.59 8.24 -3.09
C ILE A 397 -6.43 9.17 -3.98
N PRO A 398 -7.02 10.24 -3.45
CA PRO A 398 -7.82 11.17 -4.23
C PRO A 398 -7.03 11.84 -5.37
N VAL A 399 -7.69 12.03 -6.50
CA VAL A 399 -7.15 12.76 -7.64
C VAL A 399 -8.05 13.98 -7.90
N PRO A 400 -7.47 15.20 -8.04
CA PRO A 400 -6.04 15.53 -8.06
C PRO A 400 -5.37 15.33 -6.68
N VAL A 401 -4.11 14.88 -6.71
CA VAL A 401 -3.31 14.71 -5.49
C VAL A 401 -2.91 16.07 -4.93
N THR A 402 -3.28 16.36 -3.70
CA THR A 402 -3.01 17.63 -3.02
C THR A 402 -2.40 17.43 -1.64
N ASP A 403 -1.72 18.46 -1.13
CA ASP A 403 -1.08 18.49 0.19
C ASP A 403 -1.70 19.56 1.12
N LYS A 404 -2.73 20.26 0.67
CA LYS A 404 -3.28 21.44 1.35
C LYS A 404 -4.79 21.48 1.34
N VAL A 405 -5.32 22.01 2.43
CA VAL A 405 -6.71 22.44 2.58
C VAL A 405 -6.70 23.95 2.84
N THR A 406 -7.55 24.71 2.15
CA THR A 406 -7.58 26.18 2.22
C THR A 406 -8.79 26.74 2.97
N GLN A 407 -9.83 25.93 3.15
CA GLN A 407 -11.06 26.36 3.80
C GLN A 407 -11.14 25.81 5.23
N ASN A 408 -11.65 26.63 6.15
CA ASN A 408 -11.98 26.17 7.50
C ASN A 408 -12.95 24.98 7.44
N VAL A 409 -12.75 24.05 8.34
CA VAL A 409 -13.57 22.85 8.43
C VAL A 409 -14.86 23.16 9.19
N ASN A 410 -15.99 22.67 8.70
CA ASN A 410 -17.27 22.68 9.39
C ASN A 410 -18.03 21.41 9.02
N GLU A 411 -17.75 20.33 9.73
CA GLU A 411 -18.28 19.00 9.44
C GLU A 411 -19.17 18.53 10.58
N VAL A 412 -20.41 18.18 10.20
CA VAL A 412 -21.37 17.47 11.05
C VAL A 412 -21.62 16.13 10.36
N PHE A 413 -21.13 15.05 10.94
CA PHE A 413 -21.10 13.76 10.24
C PHE A 413 -22.49 13.18 9.98
N ASN A 414 -23.50 13.60 10.74
CA ASN A 414 -24.88 13.21 10.48
C ASN A 414 -25.40 13.65 9.09
N ASP A 415 -24.83 14.71 8.52
CA ASP A 415 -25.23 15.26 7.23
C ASP A 415 -24.64 14.51 6.03
N LEU A 416 -23.74 13.56 6.27
CA LEU A 416 -23.13 12.76 5.21
C LEU A 416 -24.15 11.84 4.54
N PRO A 417 -24.11 11.66 3.19
CA PRO A 417 -24.88 10.62 2.52
C PRO A 417 -24.53 9.21 3.04
N ASP A 418 -25.48 8.27 2.94
CA ASP A 418 -25.20 6.88 3.32
C ASP A 418 -24.15 6.26 2.40
N GLY A 419 -23.22 5.50 2.99
CA GLY A 419 -22.14 4.82 2.29
C GLY A 419 -21.07 5.76 1.71
N LYS A 420 -20.95 6.99 2.21
CA LYS A 420 -19.90 7.94 1.85
C LYS A 420 -18.87 8.04 2.97
N GLU A 421 -17.60 7.98 2.55
CA GLU A 421 -16.46 8.21 3.40
C GLU A 421 -16.10 9.70 3.49
N LEU A 422 -15.26 10.06 4.46
CA LEU A 422 -14.82 11.44 4.70
C LEU A 422 -13.70 11.83 3.74
N ASN A 423 -14.01 12.49 2.66
CA ASN A 423 -13.11 12.75 1.52
C ASN A 423 -11.80 13.51 1.85
N GLN A 424 -11.75 14.29 2.94
CA GLN A 424 -10.54 15.08 3.28
C GLN A 424 -9.89 14.62 4.58
N TRP A 425 -10.27 13.45 5.04
CA TRP A 425 -9.64 12.76 6.17
C TRP A 425 -8.70 11.68 5.66
N ASN A 426 -7.58 11.52 6.34
CA ASN A 426 -6.68 10.41 6.10
C ASN A 426 -6.98 9.30 7.10
N TYR A 427 -7.12 8.05 6.61
CA TYR A 427 -7.39 6.89 7.45
C TYR A 427 -6.19 5.95 7.52
N ASN A 428 -5.99 5.35 8.71
CA ASN A 428 -5.31 4.08 8.89
C ASN A 428 -6.31 3.16 9.59
N SER A 429 -6.93 2.27 8.81
CA SER A 429 -8.08 1.44 9.22
C SER A 429 -7.71 -0.03 9.10
N GLY A 430 -7.36 -0.65 10.24
CA GLY A 430 -7.10 -2.08 10.33
C GLY A 430 -8.39 -2.89 10.47
N LEU A 431 -8.32 -4.20 10.22
CA LEU A 431 -9.46 -5.11 10.43
C LEU A 431 -9.87 -5.19 11.90
N TRP A 432 -8.92 -4.99 12.82
CA TRP A 432 -9.15 -4.95 14.27
C TRP A 432 -9.09 -3.52 14.84
N THR A 433 -8.83 -2.55 14.00
CA THR A 433 -8.76 -1.13 14.32
C THR A 433 -9.51 -0.29 13.28
N PRO A 434 -10.82 -0.58 13.04
CA PRO A 434 -11.54 0.08 11.97
C PRO A 434 -11.81 1.56 12.25
N VAL A 435 -11.71 2.34 11.18
CA VAL A 435 -12.17 3.72 11.07
C VAL A 435 -13.30 3.75 10.05
N ALA A 436 -14.48 4.20 10.44
CA ALA A 436 -15.64 4.21 9.56
C ALA A 436 -16.68 5.26 9.97
N ILE A 437 -17.54 5.65 9.05
CA ILE A 437 -18.78 6.39 9.37
C ILE A 437 -19.87 5.39 9.73
N GLU A 438 -20.31 5.42 10.97
CA GLU A 438 -21.31 4.50 11.52
C GLU A 438 -22.51 5.23 12.11
N LYS A 439 -23.66 4.52 12.20
CA LYS A 439 -24.83 5.01 12.94
C LYS A 439 -24.65 4.76 14.43
N PHE A 440 -24.71 5.84 15.21
CA PHE A 440 -24.67 5.80 16.67
C PHE A 440 -25.78 6.68 17.24
N ASN A 441 -26.63 6.13 18.12
CA ASN A 441 -27.79 6.83 18.72
C ASN A 441 -28.69 7.55 17.69
N GLY A 442 -28.89 6.95 16.51
CA GLY A 442 -29.74 7.49 15.44
C GLY A 442 -29.08 8.55 14.56
N ALA A 443 -27.85 8.95 14.85
CA ALA A 443 -27.04 9.89 14.06
C ALA A 443 -25.80 9.20 13.47
N LYS A 444 -25.16 9.79 12.47
CA LYS A 444 -23.87 9.33 11.95
C LYS A 444 -22.73 9.94 12.75
N ALA A 445 -21.70 9.14 12.97
CA ALA A 445 -20.48 9.55 13.65
C ALA A 445 -19.26 8.88 12.99
N LEU A 446 -18.11 9.53 13.07
CA LEU A 446 -16.82 8.90 12.81
C LEU A 446 -16.51 8.00 14.00
N SER A 447 -16.43 6.69 13.74
CA SER A 447 -16.09 5.66 14.71
C SER A 447 -14.62 5.32 14.59
N LEU A 448 -13.90 5.33 15.70
CA LEU A 448 -12.58 4.71 15.84
C LEU A 448 -12.74 3.58 16.85
N GLN A 449 -12.49 2.37 16.41
CA GLN A 449 -12.57 1.18 17.25
C GLN A 449 -11.20 0.51 17.33
N ASP A 450 -10.91 -0.16 18.45
CA ASP A 450 -9.62 -0.81 18.64
C ASP A 450 -9.76 -2.01 19.58
N TRP A 451 -9.29 -3.15 19.11
CA TRP A 451 -9.08 -4.38 19.87
C TRP A 451 -7.82 -5.12 19.43
N ASP A 452 -6.91 -4.41 18.71
CA ASP A 452 -5.63 -4.95 18.27
C ASP A 452 -4.52 -4.57 19.25
N PRO A 453 -3.84 -5.53 19.89
CA PRO A 453 -2.74 -5.22 20.81
C PRO A 453 -1.51 -4.62 20.12
N PHE A 454 -1.44 -4.68 18.79
CA PHE A 454 -0.25 -4.31 18.00
C PHE A 454 -0.48 -3.18 17.00
N ASP A 455 -1.71 -2.74 16.76
CA ASP A 455 -2.03 -1.67 15.83
C ASP A 455 -2.97 -0.64 16.48
N PHE A 456 -3.46 0.32 15.72
CA PHE A 456 -4.40 1.35 16.17
C PHE A 456 -5.24 1.92 15.01
N ALA A 457 -6.44 2.37 15.32
CA ALA A 457 -7.24 3.19 14.43
C ALA A 457 -6.70 4.62 14.39
N LYS A 458 -6.54 5.20 13.21
CA LYS A 458 -6.16 6.61 13.06
C LYS A 458 -7.04 7.30 12.02
N ALA A 459 -7.60 8.44 12.40
CA ALA A 459 -8.25 9.39 11.53
C ALA A 459 -7.55 10.75 11.66
N GLU A 460 -7.16 11.35 10.56
CA GLU A 460 -6.40 12.59 10.52
C GLU A 460 -7.09 13.59 9.59
N ARG A 461 -7.41 14.78 10.11
CA ARG A 461 -7.96 15.87 9.32
C ARG A 461 -6.90 16.92 9.02
N VAL A 462 -6.61 17.12 7.74
CA VAL A 462 -5.79 18.25 7.30
C VAL A 462 -6.63 19.53 7.40
N VAL A 463 -6.08 20.56 8.02
CA VAL A 463 -6.73 21.86 8.24
C VAL A 463 -5.93 22.98 7.58
N PRO A 464 -6.51 24.16 7.34
CA PRO A 464 -5.75 25.30 6.86
C PRO A 464 -4.59 25.62 7.80
N SER A 465 -3.38 25.71 7.24
CA SER A 465 -2.16 26.04 8.01
C SER A 465 -2.32 27.36 8.75
N SER A 466 -2.20 27.35 10.06
CA SER A 466 -2.41 28.53 10.87
C SER A 466 -1.51 28.59 12.10
N GLN A 467 -1.06 29.80 12.46
CA GLN A 467 -0.36 30.07 13.72
C GLN A 467 -1.32 30.22 14.89
N LYS A 468 -2.58 30.60 14.62
CA LYS A 468 -3.65 30.69 15.62
C LYS A 468 -4.87 29.97 15.06
N ILE A 469 -5.33 28.95 15.74
CA ILE A 469 -6.47 28.17 15.30
C ILE A 469 -7.32 27.77 16.51
N THR A 470 -8.62 27.83 16.34
CA THR A 470 -9.60 27.21 17.23
C THR A 470 -10.13 25.95 16.58
N THR A 471 -10.12 24.85 17.31
CA THR A 471 -10.76 23.60 16.90
C THR A 471 -11.86 23.23 17.88
N GLU A 472 -12.99 22.81 17.34
CA GLU A 472 -14.12 22.32 18.14
C GLU A 472 -14.53 20.94 17.62
N PHE A 473 -14.69 19.99 18.52
CA PHE A 473 -15.11 18.64 18.18
C PHE A 473 -15.82 17.97 19.36
N THR A 474 -16.65 16.99 19.03
CA THR A 474 -17.43 16.25 20.02
C THR A 474 -16.97 14.81 20.04
N VAL A 475 -16.57 14.31 21.22
CA VAL A 475 -16.15 12.92 21.46
C VAL A 475 -17.10 12.23 22.41
N ILE A 476 -17.45 10.98 22.12
CA ILE A 476 -18.27 10.11 22.98
C ILE A 476 -17.51 8.79 23.17
N PRO A 477 -16.71 8.64 24.25
CA PRO A 477 -16.04 7.39 24.58
C PRO A 477 -17.05 6.37 25.09
N GLN A 478 -16.97 5.10 24.63
CA GLN A 478 -17.91 4.05 25.06
C GLN A 478 -17.42 3.28 26.30
N GLN A 479 -16.19 3.53 26.72
CA GLN A 479 -15.55 2.95 27.92
C GLN A 479 -14.68 4.01 28.61
N ASN A 480 -14.30 3.75 29.86
CA ASN A 480 -13.39 4.59 30.63
C ASN A 480 -12.37 3.78 31.46
N ASN A 481 -12.26 2.47 31.15
CA ASN A 481 -11.40 1.53 31.87
C ASN A 481 -10.57 0.63 30.92
N SER A 482 -10.50 0.99 29.64
CA SER A 482 -9.70 0.31 28.61
C SER A 482 -9.46 1.23 27.42
N GLY A 483 -8.43 0.91 26.62
CA GLY A 483 -8.04 1.67 25.44
C GLY A 483 -7.55 3.09 25.74
N CYS A 484 -7.24 3.83 24.71
CA CYS A 484 -6.93 5.25 24.76
C CYS A 484 -7.40 5.94 23.47
N LEU A 485 -7.65 7.26 23.54
CA LEU A 485 -7.79 8.09 22.35
C LEU A 485 -6.85 9.28 22.49
N ASP A 486 -5.76 9.28 21.73
CA ASP A 486 -4.88 10.42 21.58
C ASP A 486 -5.43 11.39 20.54
N ILE A 487 -5.51 12.67 20.89
CA ILE A 487 -5.91 13.77 20.01
C ILE A 487 -4.73 14.71 19.91
N GLU A 488 -4.10 14.77 18.72
CA GLU A 488 -2.87 15.52 18.51
C GLU A 488 -3.07 16.69 17.56
N PHE A 489 -2.41 17.80 17.85
CA PHE A 489 -2.33 18.98 17.01
C PHE A 489 -0.91 19.07 16.48
N THR A 490 -0.77 18.94 15.15
CA THR A 490 0.53 18.72 14.49
C THR A 490 0.79 19.73 13.40
N ASP A 491 2.08 19.92 13.09
CA ASP A 491 2.50 20.60 11.86
C ASP A 491 2.33 19.70 10.61
N ALA A 492 2.65 20.25 9.45
CA ALA A 492 2.55 19.53 8.17
C ALA A 492 3.46 18.30 8.09
N LYS A 493 4.50 18.20 8.91
CA LYS A 493 5.44 17.07 8.94
C LYS A 493 5.10 16.03 10.00
N GLY A 494 4.01 16.23 10.77
CA GLY A 494 3.57 15.30 11.80
C GLY A 494 4.20 15.49 13.18
N ASN A 495 4.93 16.59 13.40
CA ASN A 495 5.41 16.91 14.74
C ASN A 495 4.22 17.39 15.58
N ALA A 496 3.98 16.74 16.72
CA ALA A 496 2.90 17.12 17.63
C ALA A 496 3.39 18.17 18.63
N GLY A 497 2.64 19.26 18.79
CA GLY A 497 2.90 20.28 19.82
C GLY A 497 1.99 20.18 21.03
N VAL A 498 0.79 19.68 20.83
CA VAL A 498 -0.23 19.47 21.88
C VAL A 498 -0.84 18.08 21.70
N ARG A 499 -1.05 17.37 22.81
CA ARG A 499 -1.78 16.11 22.86
C ARG A 499 -2.76 16.11 24.04
N LEU A 500 -4.02 15.79 23.74
CA LEU A 500 -5.03 15.42 24.71
C LEU A 500 -5.25 13.91 24.62
N SER A 501 -5.53 13.25 25.73
CA SER A 501 -5.80 11.80 25.73
C SER A 501 -6.95 11.45 26.65
N PHE A 502 -7.91 10.69 26.14
CA PHE A 502 -8.83 9.92 26.97
C PHE A 502 -8.10 8.63 27.36
N ASP A 503 -7.70 8.51 28.62
CA ASP A 503 -6.87 7.37 29.07
C ASP A 503 -7.73 6.21 29.62
N SER A 504 -7.10 5.05 29.78
CA SER A 504 -7.74 3.83 30.30
C SER A 504 -8.10 3.89 31.80
N THR A 505 -7.84 5.02 32.47
CA THR A 505 -8.15 5.22 33.90
C THR A 505 -9.32 6.19 34.12
N GLY A 506 -10.02 6.58 33.04
CA GLY A 506 -11.16 7.47 33.07
C GLY A 506 -10.80 8.95 33.21
N ASN A 507 -9.59 9.35 32.79
CA ASN A 507 -9.18 10.74 32.83
C ASN A 507 -8.94 11.29 31.40
N LEU A 508 -9.41 12.51 31.17
CA LEU A 508 -8.95 13.35 30.10
C LEU A 508 -7.68 14.06 30.55
N ILE A 509 -6.57 13.72 29.94
CA ILE A 509 -5.25 14.25 30.32
C ILE A 509 -4.63 15.05 29.18
N THR A 510 -3.62 15.83 29.47
CA THR A 510 -2.78 16.48 28.46
C THR A 510 -1.31 16.23 28.73
N LYS A 511 -0.52 16.16 27.65
CA LYS A 511 0.95 16.08 27.73
C LYS A 511 1.51 17.41 28.24
N ALA A 512 2.33 17.35 29.29
CA ALA A 512 3.00 18.50 29.88
C ALA A 512 4.50 18.21 30.08
N GLY A 513 5.28 18.41 29.03
CA GLY A 513 6.68 17.96 28.96
C GLY A 513 6.78 16.45 29.08
N TYR A 514 7.54 15.92 30.04
CA TYR A 514 7.67 14.48 30.28
C TYR A 514 6.54 13.89 31.15
N ARG A 515 5.65 14.71 31.70
CA ARG A 515 4.53 14.29 32.55
C ARG A 515 3.20 14.43 31.80
N ASN A 516 2.20 13.75 32.30
CA ASN A 516 0.81 13.99 31.95
C ASN A 516 0.14 14.80 33.07
N ARG A 517 -0.73 15.74 32.69
CA ARG A 517 -1.55 16.54 33.60
C ARG A 517 -3.01 16.14 33.44
N ASN A 518 -3.67 15.77 34.52
CA ASN A 518 -5.08 15.50 34.50
C ASN A 518 -5.85 16.81 34.29
N LEU A 519 -6.77 16.83 33.34
CA LEU A 519 -7.65 17.95 33.03
C LEU A 519 -9.01 17.76 33.72
N THR A 520 -9.64 16.60 33.56
CA THR A 520 -10.91 16.22 34.16
C THR A 520 -11.10 14.71 34.06
N LYS A 521 -12.04 14.16 34.85
CA LYS A 521 -12.54 12.80 34.68
C LYS A 521 -13.54 12.73 33.55
N TYR A 522 -13.65 11.55 32.93
CA TYR A 522 -14.69 11.26 31.95
C TYR A 522 -15.40 9.93 32.27
N ASN A 523 -16.64 9.80 31.81
CA ASN A 523 -17.46 8.60 31.95
C ASN A 523 -17.79 7.99 30.60
N ALA A 524 -17.98 6.69 30.57
CA ALA A 524 -18.40 5.97 29.36
C ALA A 524 -19.81 6.42 28.92
N GLY A 525 -20.00 6.60 27.60
CA GLY A 525 -21.27 6.99 26.99
C GLY A 525 -21.63 8.48 27.12
N GLU A 526 -20.87 9.27 27.86
CA GLU A 526 -21.11 10.71 27.97
C GLU A 526 -20.52 11.50 26.79
N THR A 527 -21.17 12.63 26.47
CA THR A 527 -20.75 13.52 25.38
C THR A 527 -19.80 14.60 25.89
N TYR A 528 -18.64 14.72 25.23
CA TYR A 528 -17.62 15.73 25.53
C TYR A 528 -17.48 16.68 24.37
N ASN A 529 -17.99 17.91 24.49
CA ASN A 529 -17.76 19.01 23.57
C ASN A 529 -16.43 19.68 23.93
N ILE A 530 -15.44 19.53 23.08
CA ILE A 530 -14.08 20.01 23.34
C ILE A 530 -13.78 21.16 22.39
N LYS A 531 -13.36 22.29 22.96
CA LYS A 531 -12.81 23.42 22.23
C LYS A 531 -11.34 23.59 22.63
N VAL A 532 -10.46 23.68 21.64
CA VAL A 532 -9.03 23.93 21.85
C VAL A 532 -8.62 25.15 21.04
N GLU A 533 -8.10 26.15 21.72
CA GLU A 533 -7.56 27.36 21.12
C GLU A 533 -6.03 27.29 21.20
N LEU A 534 -5.37 27.31 20.05
CA LEU A 534 -3.92 27.12 19.91
C LEU A 534 -3.25 28.35 19.33
N ASN A 535 -2.09 28.70 19.89
CA ASN A 535 -1.26 29.79 19.38
C ASN A 535 0.22 29.36 19.37
N THR A 536 0.76 29.10 18.20
CA THR A 536 2.14 28.63 18.02
C THR A 536 3.18 29.73 18.33
N SER A 537 2.81 31.01 18.17
CA SER A 537 3.74 32.13 18.37
C SER A 537 4.14 32.28 19.84
N ASN A 538 3.21 32.10 20.77
CA ASN A 538 3.48 32.14 22.21
C ASN A 538 3.54 30.76 22.86
N ARG A 539 3.25 29.68 22.07
CA ARG A 539 3.25 28.27 22.48
C ARG A 539 2.28 27.95 23.62
N PHE A 540 1.17 28.67 23.70
CA PHE A 540 0.09 28.40 24.64
C PHE A 540 -1.13 27.83 23.94
N TYR A 541 -1.86 27.02 24.68
CA TYR A 541 -3.19 26.57 24.30
C TYR A 541 -4.15 26.61 25.49
N THR A 542 -5.44 26.72 25.20
CA THR A 542 -6.52 26.58 26.17
C THR A 542 -7.42 25.44 25.76
N VAL A 543 -8.02 24.78 26.75
CA VAL A 543 -8.98 23.70 26.54
C VAL A 543 -10.26 24.04 27.30
N THR A 544 -11.39 23.99 26.62
CA THR A 544 -12.72 24.07 27.22
C THR A 544 -13.44 22.74 27.01
N VAL A 545 -13.99 22.16 28.05
CA VAL A 545 -14.76 20.92 28.01
C VAL A 545 -16.16 21.18 28.52
N ASN A 546 -17.18 20.91 27.70
CA ASN A 546 -18.59 21.16 28.02
C ASN A 546 -18.85 22.58 28.57
N GLY A 547 -18.24 23.59 27.95
CA GLY A 547 -18.35 24.99 28.33
C GLY A 547 -17.48 25.42 29.52
N LYS A 548 -16.83 24.49 30.24
CA LYS A 548 -15.93 24.79 31.36
C LYS A 548 -14.50 24.96 30.86
N ALA A 549 -13.95 26.17 31.01
CA ALA A 549 -12.56 26.44 30.74
C ALA A 549 -11.64 25.73 31.74
N LEU A 550 -10.58 25.09 31.24
CA LEU A 550 -9.56 24.41 32.03
C LEU A 550 -8.29 25.25 32.08
N SER A 551 -7.35 24.90 32.96
CA SER A 551 -6.08 25.62 33.07
C SER A 551 -5.31 25.58 31.76
N PRO A 552 -4.75 26.70 31.27
CA PRO A 552 -3.94 26.76 30.04
C PRO A 552 -2.75 25.80 30.09
N GLY A 553 -2.31 25.37 28.91
CA GLY A 553 -1.15 24.51 28.73
C GLY A 553 -0.08 25.16 27.84
N LEU A 554 1.12 24.62 27.93
CA LEU A 554 2.24 24.95 27.05
C LEU A 554 2.41 23.85 26.00
N PHE A 555 2.76 24.20 24.79
CA PHE A 555 3.20 23.23 23.79
C PHE A 555 4.41 22.47 24.35
N PHE A 556 4.39 21.15 24.25
CA PHE A 556 5.53 20.32 24.66
C PHE A 556 6.65 20.28 23.58
N GLN A 557 6.30 20.69 22.35
CA GLN A 557 7.23 20.86 21.23
C GLN A 557 6.86 22.14 20.45
N PRO A 558 7.84 22.96 20.01
CA PRO A 558 7.55 24.13 19.21
C PRO A 558 7.09 23.75 17.81
N LEU A 559 6.03 24.39 17.33
CA LEU A 559 5.52 24.27 15.97
C LEU A 559 5.50 25.65 15.31
N ALA A 560 5.70 25.68 13.99
CA ALA A 560 5.56 26.91 13.19
C ALA A 560 4.07 27.20 12.88
N SER A 561 3.29 26.16 12.69
CA SER A 561 1.85 26.20 12.38
C SER A 561 1.17 24.94 12.89
N ILE A 562 -0.16 24.98 12.95
CA ILE A 562 -1.02 23.81 13.07
C ILE A 562 -1.59 23.52 11.68
N ASP A 563 -1.39 22.32 11.20
CA ASP A 563 -1.78 21.89 9.85
C ASP A 563 -2.70 20.68 9.88
N ARG A 564 -2.74 19.94 11.01
CA ARG A 564 -3.51 18.70 11.14
C ARG A 564 -4.00 18.48 12.56
N VAL A 565 -5.15 17.80 12.66
CA VAL A 565 -5.66 17.23 13.90
C VAL A 565 -5.79 15.72 13.71
N VAL A 566 -5.16 14.97 14.59
CA VAL A 566 -5.08 13.51 14.53
C VAL A 566 -5.86 12.90 15.69
N PHE A 567 -6.71 11.93 15.42
CA PHE A 567 -7.37 11.07 16.38
C PHE A 567 -6.81 9.66 16.23
N ARG A 568 -6.28 9.07 17.31
CA ARG A 568 -5.63 7.77 17.27
C ARG A 568 -5.88 6.97 18.54
N THR A 569 -6.21 5.69 18.42
CA THR A 569 -6.50 4.79 19.55
C THR A 569 -5.27 4.14 20.20
N GLY A 570 -4.09 4.40 19.67
CA GLY A 570 -2.81 3.92 20.19
C GLY A 570 -1.71 4.96 20.11
N HIS A 571 -0.58 4.69 20.77
CA HIS A 571 0.55 5.62 20.76
C HIS A 571 1.35 5.58 19.46
N VAL A 572 1.97 6.72 19.10
CA VAL A 572 2.89 6.80 17.95
C VAL A 572 4.03 5.82 18.11
N ARG A 573 4.25 4.99 17.12
CA ARG A 573 5.41 4.14 17.02
C ARG A 573 6.53 4.85 16.26
N ARG A 574 7.76 4.68 16.70
CA ARG A 574 8.96 5.21 16.06
C ARG A 574 9.69 4.14 15.24
N PHE A 575 8.94 3.30 14.58
CA PHE A 575 9.44 2.22 13.73
C PHE A 575 9.06 2.50 12.28
N PRO A 576 9.89 2.14 11.30
CA PRO A 576 11.31 1.77 11.44
C PRO A 576 12.20 3.00 11.70
N ASP A 577 13.42 2.75 12.17
CA ASP A 577 14.52 3.70 12.23
C ASP A 577 15.77 3.13 11.53
N ALA A 578 16.89 3.87 11.54
CA ALA A 578 18.11 3.45 10.87
C ALA A 578 18.70 2.13 11.40
N ASP A 579 18.43 1.80 12.64
CA ASP A 579 18.93 0.60 13.33
C ASP A 579 17.90 -0.54 13.37
N THR A 580 16.71 -0.33 12.80
CA THR A 580 15.66 -1.36 12.78
C THR A 580 16.08 -2.55 11.92
N PRO A 581 16.04 -3.80 12.45
CA PRO A 581 16.34 -4.98 11.66
C PRO A 581 15.39 -5.12 10.47
N THR A 582 15.90 -5.63 9.35
CA THR A 582 15.10 -5.90 8.16
C THR A 582 14.28 -7.18 8.28
N ASP A 583 14.68 -8.09 9.14
CA ASP A 583 14.06 -9.39 9.37
C ASP A 583 13.82 -9.61 10.87
N GLN A 584 12.83 -10.44 11.20
CA GLN A 584 12.53 -10.87 12.57
C GLN A 584 12.44 -12.38 12.63
N ASP A 585 13.16 -13.00 13.56
CA ASP A 585 13.27 -14.46 13.70
C ASP A 585 12.35 -15.06 14.76
N TYR A 586 11.58 -14.23 15.48
CA TYR A 586 10.71 -14.66 16.57
C TYR A 586 9.29 -14.16 16.38
N ASP A 587 8.33 -14.89 16.94
CA ASP A 587 6.92 -14.49 17.04
C ASP A 587 6.73 -13.57 18.26
N LEU A 588 5.88 -12.57 18.13
CA LEU A 588 5.44 -11.78 19.27
C LEU A 588 4.48 -12.60 20.14
N PRO A 589 4.58 -12.52 21.47
CA PRO A 589 3.60 -13.15 22.35
C PRO A 589 2.20 -12.66 22.04
N ASN A 590 1.24 -13.58 21.98
CA ASN A 590 -0.16 -13.28 21.70
C ASN A 590 -0.41 -12.59 20.35
N GLY A 591 0.42 -12.88 19.33
CA GLY A 591 0.33 -12.25 18.00
C GLY A 591 -1.04 -12.41 17.30
N GLY A 592 -1.77 -13.48 17.62
CA GLY A 592 -3.10 -13.78 17.10
C GLY A 592 -4.27 -13.35 18.00
N GLU A 593 -4.02 -12.89 19.21
CA GLU A 593 -5.07 -12.58 20.21
C GLU A 593 -5.62 -11.16 20.05
N GLN A 594 -6.83 -10.96 20.57
CA GLN A 594 -7.51 -9.67 20.61
C GLN A 594 -7.51 -9.10 22.03
N ASP A 595 -7.35 -7.78 22.12
CA ASP A 595 -7.54 -7.03 23.36
C ASP A 595 -9.02 -6.68 23.61
N LYS A 596 -9.28 -6.12 24.79
CA LYS A 596 -10.59 -5.59 25.12
C LYS A 596 -10.94 -4.43 24.19
N LYS A 597 -12.05 -4.54 23.49
CA LYS A 597 -12.54 -3.55 22.54
C LYS A 597 -12.73 -2.17 23.18
N ALA A 598 -12.13 -1.16 22.57
CA ALA A 598 -12.36 0.26 22.86
C ALA A 598 -13.05 0.92 21.66
N VAL A 599 -13.99 1.85 21.93
CA VAL A 599 -14.75 2.54 20.88
C VAL A 599 -14.88 4.02 21.23
N TYR A 600 -14.59 4.87 20.26
CA TYR A 600 -14.75 6.32 20.36
C TYR A 600 -15.52 6.83 19.16
N TYR A 601 -16.55 7.64 19.41
CA TYR A 601 -17.31 8.31 18.38
C TYR A 601 -16.97 9.79 18.36
N ILE A 602 -16.77 10.33 17.15
CA ILE A 602 -16.62 11.76 16.89
C ILE A 602 -17.82 12.17 16.05
N THR A 603 -18.62 13.14 16.51
CA THR A 603 -19.89 13.51 15.86
C THR A 603 -19.80 14.80 15.04
N SER A 604 -18.81 15.64 15.33
CA SER A 604 -18.56 16.88 14.61
C SER A 604 -17.10 17.30 14.71
N PHE A 605 -16.64 18.07 13.71
CA PHE A 605 -15.33 18.70 13.71
C PHE A 605 -15.37 20.04 13.00
N LYS A 606 -14.90 21.09 13.66
CA LYS A 606 -14.89 22.47 13.16
C LYS A 606 -13.55 23.14 13.42
N THR A 607 -13.16 24.05 12.54
CA THR A 607 -12.00 24.95 12.72
C THR A 607 -12.38 26.39 12.42
N SER A 608 -11.75 27.32 13.11
CA SER A 608 -11.75 28.76 12.79
C SER A 608 -10.39 29.37 13.11
N ASN A 609 -10.00 30.36 12.31
CA ASN A 609 -8.74 31.11 12.43
C ASN A 609 -8.98 32.45 13.10
#